data_6bdfa6b44dfe60ac0dd85860f277cf53
#
_entry.id   6bdfa6b44dfe60ac0dd85860f277cf53
#
_cell.length_a   1.000
_cell.length_b   1.000
_cell.length_c   1.000
_cell.angle_alpha   90.00
_cell.angle_beta   90.00
_cell.angle_gamma   90.00
#
_symmetry.space_group_name_H-M   'P 1'
#
loop_
_entity.id
_entity.type
_entity.pdbx_description
1 polymer ?
#
loop_
_entity_poly.entity_id
_entity_poly.type
_entity_poly.pdbx_seq_one_letter_code
_entity_poly.pdbx_strand_id
1 'polypeptide(L)'
;MPLQYPLRLPAVRRRRTRRPSCRSAFRVFRIWDIANQCYVPSGERVALCGQLGIPHVPVIAAAMDVFSELPDVDAVLKYAEGVTENGHEREGLVFKEANTSYPRSFKAVSNRYLLKLK
;
A
#
# COMPACT_ATOMS: atom_id res chain seq x y z
N MET A 1 13.86 -17.61 8.27
CA MET A 1 13.32 -17.69 9.63
C MET A 1 11.93 -18.30 9.59
N PRO A 2 11.71 -19.37 10.33
CA PRO A 2 10.36 -19.87 10.42
C PRO A 2 9.45 -18.83 11.09
N LEU A 3 8.24 -18.70 10.57
CA LEU A 3 7.23 -17.85 11.18
C LEU A 3 6.89 -18.40 12.57
N GLN A 4 7.14 -17.61 13.60
CA GLN A 4 6.87 -18.00 14.98
C GLN A 4 5.44 -17.67 15.42
N TYR A 5 4.65 -17.03 14.59
CA TYR A 5 3.27 -16.66 14.89
C TYR A 5 2.36 -16.95 13.71
N PRO A 6 1.10 -17.34 13.98
CA PRO A 6 0.18 -17.65 12.91
C PRO A 6 -0.23 -16.36 12.17
N LEU A 7 -0.01 -16.36 10.87
CA LEU A 7 -0.53 -15.33 9.99
C LEU A 7 -1.95 -15.71 9.59
N ARG A 8 -2.91 -14.94 10.05
CA ARG A 8 -4.27 -15.04 9.54
C ARG A 8 -4.46 -13.96 8.49
N LEU A 9 -4.50 -14.38 7.25
CA LEU A 9 -4.88 -13.48 6.16
C LEU A 9 -6.39 -13.26 6.22
N PRO A 10 -6.88 -12.01 6.03
CA PRO A 10 -8.31 -11.79 5.98
C PRO A 10 -8.93 -12.60 4.85
N ALA A 11 -10.11 -13.16 5.09
CA ALA A 11 -10.84 -13.86 4.06
C ALA A 11 -11.15 -12.89 2.92
N VAL A 12 -10.57 -13.16 1.76
CA VAL A 12 -10.81 -12.34 0.57
C VAL A 12 -12.12 -12.78 -0.05
N ARG A 13 -13.14 -11.96 0.07
CA ARG A 13 -14.36 -12.17 -0.69
C ARG A 13 -14.06 -11.86 -2.15
N ARG A 14 -14.16 -12.86 -2.99
CA ARG A 14 -14.10 -12.65 -4.43
C ARG A 14 -15.33 -11.84 -4.83
N ARG A 15 -15.13 -10.58 -5.11
CA ARG A 15 -16.15 -9.80 -5.83
C ARG A 15 -16.12 -10.25 -7.28
N ARG A 16 -17.26 -10.71 -7.79
CA ARG A 16 -17.41 -10.90 -9.22
C ARG A 16 -17.30 -9.51 -9.87
N THR A 17 -16.16 -9.23 -10.48
CA THR A 17 -16.03 -8.03 -11.28
C THR A 17 -16.75 -8.28 -12.61
N ARG A 18 -17.66 -7.38 -12.96
CA ARG A 18 -18.40 -7.44 -14.22
C ARG A 18 -17.53 -7.13 -15.44
N ARG A 19 -16.28 -6.75 -15.24
CA ARG A 19 -15.37 -6.39 -16.33
C ARG A 19 -14.35 -7.50 -16.54
N PRO A 20 -14.40 -8.22 -17.67
CA PRO A 20 -13.46 -9.31 -17.93
C PRO A 20 -12.00 -8.86 -18.05
N SER A 21 -11.74 -7.56 -18.22
CA SER A 21 -10.40 -7.00 -18.28
C SER A 21 -9.78 -6.70 -16.92
N CYS A 22 -10.58 -6.71 -15.84
CA CYS A 22 -10.10 -6.47 -14.49
C CYS A 22 -9.86 -7.80 -13.80
N ARG A 23 -8.63 -8.32 -13.88
CA ARG A 23 -8.23 -9.44 -13.05
C ARG A 23 -8.19 -8.96 -11.60
N SER A 24 -9.00 -9.56 -10.74
CA SER A 24 -8.92 -9.34 -9.31
C SER A 24 -7.55 -9.82 -8.83
N ALA A 25 -6.68 -8.90 -8.47
CA ALA A 25 -5.39 -9.24 -7.90
C ALA A 25 -5.45 -9.07 -6.39
N PHE A 26 -5.09 -10.13 -5.67
CA PHE A 26 -4.88 -10.05 -4.22
C PHE A 26 -3.52 -9.40 -3.97
N ARG A 27 -3.48 -8.39 -3.12
CA ARG A 27 -2.24 -7.75 -2.70
C ARG A 27 -2.33 -7.38 -1.24
N VAL A 28 -1.27 -7.68 -0.49
CA VAL A 28 -1.16 -7.33 0.93
C VAL A 28 -0.75 -5.87 1.06
N PHE A 29 -1.41 -5.13 1.93
CA PHE A 29 -1.03 -3.76 2.27
C PHE A 29 -0.82 -3.57 3.77
N ARG A 30 -1.24 -4.52 4.60
CA ARG A 30 -1.13 -4.45 6.05
C ARG A 30 -1.15 -5.86 6.64
N ILE A 31 -0.37 -6.08 7.69
CA ILE A 31 -0.36 -7.36 8.42
C ILE A 31 -0.53 -7.08 9.91
N TRP A 32 -1.48 -7.75 10.52
CA TRP A 32 -1.69 -7.70 11.95
C TRP A 32 -1.12 -8.94 12.61
N ASP A 33 -0.24 -8.75 13.58
CA ASP A 33 0.35 -9.82 14.37
C ASP A 33 -0.58 -10.10 15.57
N ILE A 34 -1.27 -11.21 15.51
CA ILE A 34 -2.27 -11.58 16.55
C ILE A 34 -1.59 -11.87 17.88
N ALA A 35 -0.44 -12.52 17.86
CA ALA A 35 0.26 -12.89 19.08
C ALA A 35 0.75 -11.68 19.87
N ASN A 36 1.31 -10.70 19.17
CA ASN A 36 1.86 -9.50 19.79
C ASN A 36 0.88 -8.32 19.81
N GLN A 37 -0.32 -8.49 19.23
CA GLN A 37 -1.36 -7.47 19.21
C GLN A 37 -0.88 -6.12 18.65
N CYS A 38 -0.18 -6.17 17.52
CA CYS A 38 0.34 -4.98 16.85
C CYS A 38 0.49 -5.21 15.35
N TYR A 39 0.67 -4.13 14.60
CA TYR A 39 0.97 -4.24 13.18
C TYR A 39 2.42 -4.62 12.94
N VAL A 40 2.64 -5.40 11.88
CA VAL A 40 4.00 -5.69 11.41
C VAL A 40 4.55 -4.43 10.75
N PRO A 41 5.72 -3.92 11.16
CA PRO A 41 6.32 -2.74 10.55
C PRO A 41 6.55 -2.90 9.04
N SER A 42 6.56 -1.78 8.32
CA SER A 42 6.60 -1.78 6.85
C SER A 42 7.75 -2.59 6.24
N GLY A 43 8.95 -2.47 6.77
CA GLY A 43 10.11 -3.20 6.26
C GLY A 43 9.96 -4.71 6.45
N GLU A 44 9.49 -5.14 7.62
CA GLU A 44 9.24 -6.54 7.91
C GLU A 44 8.08 -7.09 7.09
N ARG A 45 7.05 -6.29 6.87
CA ARG A 45 5.91 -6.67 6.05
C ARG A 45 6.32 -6.99 4.62
N VAL A 46 7.11 -6.13 4.00
CA VAL A 46 7.60 -6.35 2.64
C VAL A 46 8.47 -7.60 2.57
N ALA A 47 9.38 -7.76 3.53
CA ALA A 47 10.25 -8.94 3.61
C ALA A 47 9.46 -10.22 3.80
N LEU A 48 8.45 -10.20 4.66
CA LEU A 48 7.61 -11.35 4.94
C LEU A 48 6.80 -11.78 3.70
N CYS A 49 6.22 -10.82 2.98
CA CYS A 49 5.51 -11.10 1.74
C CYS A 49 6.44 -11.71 0.69
N GLY A 50 7.68 -11.23 0.61
CA GLY A 50 8.69 -11.79 -0.27
C GLY A 50 9.03 -13.25 0.07
N GLN A 51 9.20 -13.55 1.36
CA GLN A 51 9.48 -14.91 1.83
C GLN A 51 8.33 -15.88 1.56
N LEU A 52 7.10 -15.42 1.71
CA LEU A 52 5.91 -16.25 1.53
C LEU A 52 5.43 -16.32 0.08
N GLY A 53 6.02 -15.53 -0.81
CA GLY A 53 5.57 -15.45 -2.20
C GLY A 53 4.20 -14.81 -2.35
N ILE A 54 3.79 -13.98 -1.41
CA ILE A 54 2.49 -13.29 -1.44
C ILE A 54 2.68 -11.90 -2.03
N PRO A 55 1.88 -11.50 -3.04
CA PRO A 55 1.99 -10.17 -3.62
C PRO A 55 1.72 -9.06 -2.61
N HIS A 56 2.59 -8.07 -2.59
CA HIS A 56 2.45 -6.87 -1.79
C HIS A 56 2.05 -5.70 -2.70
N VAL A 57 1.31 -4.72 -2.17
CA VAL A 57 1.02 -3.51 -2.94
C VAL A 57 2.32 -2.83 -3.36
N PRO A 58 2.37 -2.19 -4.54
CA PRO A 58 3.58 -1.51 -4.99
C PRO A 58 4.06 -0.47 -3.99
N VAL A 59 5.36 -0.47 -3.72
CA VAL A 59 6.02 0.50 -2.86
C VAL A 59 6.78 1.47 -3.76
N ILE A 60 6.34 2.74 -3.76
CA ILE A 60 6.94 3.77 -4.61
C ILE A 60 8.27 4.24 -4.02
N ALA A 61 8.32 4.39 -2.70
CA ALA A 61 9.54 4.74 -1.98
C ALA A 61 9.54 4.04 -0.63
N ALA A 62 10.58 3.28 -0.33
CA ALA A 62 10.67 2.50 0.90
C ALA A 62 11.05 3.34 2.11
N ALA A 63 11.84 4.39 1.90
CA ALA A 63 12.23 5.33 2.94
C ALA A 63 12.31 6.72 2.31
N MET A 64 11.54 7.65 2.84
CA MET A 64 11.44 8.98 2.30
C MET A 64 11.21 9.97 3.43
N ASP A 65 11.99 11.02 3.47
CA ASP A 65 11.74 12.13 4.38
C ASP A 65 10.74 13.07 3.72
N VAL A 66 9.46 12.83 3.99
CA VAL A 66 8.37 13.58 3.37
C VAL A 66 8.47 15.08 3.65
N PHE A 67 8.87 15.45 4.87
CA PHE A 67 8.94 16.86 5.24
C PHE A 67 10.07 17.61 4.54
N SER A 68 11.14 16.91 4.18
CA SER A 68 12.26 17.51 3.45
C SER A 68 12.05 17.48 1.93
N GLU A 69 11.48 16.40 1.41
CA GLU A 69 11.33 16.20 -0.03
C GLU A 69 10.05 16.79 -0.60
N LEU A 70 9.01 16.88 0.23
CA LEU A 70 7.70 17.41 -0.16
C LEU A 70 7.30 18.53 0.80
N PRO A 71 7.80 19.75 0.59
CA PRO A 71 7.70 20.82 1.59
C PRO A 71 6.30 21.40 1.78
N ASP A 72 5.40 21.21 0.83
CA ASP A 72 4.04 21.74 0.91
C ASP A 72 3.00 20.76 0.38
N VAL A 73 1.73 21.11 0.56
CA VAL A 73 0.60 20.28 0.13
C VAL A 73 0.60 20.10 -1.40
N ASP A 74 0.92 21.14 -2.14
CA ASP A 74 0.94 21.06 -3.59
C ASP A 74 1.99 20.06 -4.09
N ALA A 75 3.17 20.03 -3.44
CA ALA A 75 4.21 19.06 -3.76
C ALA A 75 3.73 17.62 -3.48
N VAL A 76 3.02 17.40 -2.37
CA VAL A 76 2.46 16.10 -2.01
C VAL A 76 1.41 15.65 -3.04
N LEU A 77 0.51 16.53 -3.42
CA LEU A 77 -0.53 16.24 -4.40
C LEU A 77 0.05 15.95 -5.78
N LYS A 78 1.08 16.69 -6.18
CA LYS A 78 1.77 16.46 -7.45
C LYS A 78 2.52 15.13 -7.44
N TYR A 79 3.15 14.79 -6.34
CA TYR A 79 3.83 13.51 -6.18
C TYR A 79 2.86 12.32 -6.25
N ALA A 80 1.61 12.51 -5.80
CA ALA A 80 0.57 11.49 -5.86
C ALA A 80 0.11 11.20 -7.30
N GLU A 81 0.32 12.13 -8.23
CA GLU A 81 -0.02 11.92 -9.63
C GLU A 81 0.92 10.91 -10.27
N GLY A 82 0.42 10.11 -11.18
CA GLY A 82 1.24 9.14 -11.90
C GLY A 82 0.41 8.03 -12.51
N VAL A 83 1.11 7.04 -13.01
CA VAL A 83 0.52 5.91 -13.73
C VAL A 83 0.85 4.62 -13.00
N THR A 84 -0.13 3.72 -12.92
CA THR A 84 0.07 2.40 -12.31
C THR A 84 0.87 1.49 -13.24
N GLU A 85 1.29 0.33 -12.73
CA GLU A 85 1.95 -0.73 -13.50
C GLU A 85 1.18 -1.10 -14.77
N ASN A 86 -0.14 -1.01 -14.73
CA ASN A 86 -1.02 -1.38 -15.84
C ASN A 86 -1.30 -0.21 -16.80
N GLY A 87 -0.63 0.92 -16.65
CA GLY A 87 -0.79 2.07 -17.53
C GLY A 87 -2.01 2.94 -17.24
N HIS A 88 -2.70 2.71 -16.12
CA HIS A 88 -3.86 3.50 -15.72
C HIS A 88 -3.45 4.67 -14.82
N GLU A 89 -4.21 5.75 -14.85
CA GLU A 89 -4.00 6.88 -13.95
C GLU A 89 -4.13 6.42 -12.50
N ARG A 90 -3.12 6.72 -11.69
CA ARG A 90 -3.10 6.32 -10.28
C ARG A 90 -4.08 7.16 -9.46
N GLU A 91 -4.86 6.52 -8.61
CA GLU A 91 -5.80 7.22 -7.73
C GLU A 91 -5.09 8.14 -6.74
N GLY A 92 -3.95 7.72 -6.25
CA GLY A 92 -3.16 8.48 -5.30
C GLY A 92 -2.13 7.61 -4.62
N LEU A 93 -1.58 8.13 -3.53
CA LEU A 93 -0.59 7.42 -2.73
C LEU A 93 -1.01 7.39 -1.27
N VAL A 94 -0.69 6.30 -0.59
CA VAL A 94 -0.82 6.18 0.85
C VAL A 94 0.58 6.30 1.45
N PHE A 95 0.74 7.26 2.34
CA PHE A 95 1.98 7.48 3.09
C PHE A 95 1.81 6.84 4.46
N LYS A 96 2.76 5.99 4.83
CA LYS A 96 2.75 5.32 6.12
C LYS A 96 4.07 5.56 6.83
N GLU A 97 3.98 5.81 8.13
CA GLU A 97 5.16 5.90 8.99
C GLU A 97 5.91 4.59 8.97
N ALA A 98 7.23 4.66 8.73
CA ALA A 98 8.07 3.47 8.65
C ALA A 98 8.57 3.04 10.03
N ASN A 99 8.93 1.74 10.13
CA ASN A 99 9.61 1.18 11.30
C ASN A 99 8.88 1.32 12.64
N THR A 100 7.55 1.31 12.60
CA THR A 100 6.73 1.35 13.80
C THR A 100 5.60 0.32 13.70
N SER A 101 5.19 -0.23 14.85
CA SER A 101 4.07 -1.15 14.94
C SER A 101 2.70 -0.46 14.95
N TYR A 102 2.70 0.87 15.11
CA TYR A 102 1.49 1.69 15.11
C TYR A 102 1.67 2.89 14.18
N PRO A 103 1.77 2.64 12.87
CA PRO A 103 2.08 3.69 11.91
C PRO A 103 0.94 4.69 11.75
N ARG A 104 1.28 5.96 11.78
CA ARG A 104 0.37 6.99 11.32
C ARG A 104 0.39 6.97 9.79
N SER A 105 -0.75 7.24 9.20
CA SER A 105 -0.86 7.22 7.74
C SER A 105 -1.80 8.31 7.25
N PHE A 106 -1.58 8.72 6.02
CA PHE A 106 -2.50 9.61 5.31
C PHE A 106 -2.50 9.26 3.83
N LYS A 107 -3.58 9.64 3.15
CA LYS A 107 -3.74 9.40 1.72
C LYS A 107 -3.75 10.72 0.97
N ALA A 108 -2.98 10.79 -0.11
CA ALA A 108 -3.03 11.90 -1.05
C ALA A 108 -3.69 11.42 -2.34
N VAL A 109 -4.81 12.02 -2.70
CA VAL A 109 -5.55 11.66 -3.91
C VAL A 109 -5.06 12.51 -5.08
N SER A 110 -4.81 11.86 -6.21
CA SER A 110 -4.34 12.54 -7.42
C SER A 110 -5.44 13.41 -8.01
N ASN A 111 -5.14 14.69 -8.24
CA ASN A 111 -6.07 15.60 -8.90
C ASN A 111 -6.35 15.16 -10.34
N ARG A 112 -5.36 14.60 -11.02
CA ARG A 112 -5.55 14.08 -12.38
C ARG A 112 -6.53 12.93 -12.40
N TYR A 113 -6.47 12.05 -11.41
CA TYR A 113 -7.43 10.95 -11.27
C TYR A 113 -8.84 11.49 -11.04
N LEU A 114 -9.01 12.46 -10.14
CA LEU A 114 -10.30 13.07 -9.85
C LEU A 114 -10.90 13.75 -11.09
N LEU A 115 -10.08 14.38 -11.92
CA LEU A 115 -10.55 15.01 -13.16
C LEU A 115 -11.06 13.99 -14.18
N LYS A 116 -10.52 12.78 -14.18
CA LYS A 116 -10.97 11.71 -15.06
C LYS A 116 -12.31 11.12 -14.66
N LEU A 117 -12.73 11.29 -13.42
CA LEU A 117 -14.00 10.77 -12.92
C LEU A 117 -15.21 11.63 -13.31
N LYS A 118 -14.96 12.81 -13.83
CA LYS A 118 -16.04 13.73 -14.26
C LYS A 118 -16.50 13.43 -15.68
#